data_047fcb95645a886f33b4b39811da82b9
#
_entry.id   047fcb95645a886f33b4b39811da82b9
#
_cell.length_a   1.000
_cell.length_b   1.000
_cell.length_c   1.000
_cell.angle_alpha   90.00
_cell.angle_beta   90.00
_cell.angle_gamma   90.00
#
_symmetry.space_group_name_H-M   'P 1'
#
loop_
_entity.id
_entity.type
_entity.pdbx_description
1 polymer ?
#
loop_
_entity_poly.entity_id
_entity_poly.type
_entity_poly.pdbx_seq_one_letter_code
_entity_poly.pdbx_strand_id
1 'polypeptide(L)'
;MMTAMRYLFLLPLALATCACSRPHEPVEEARPAPAPVADAPKADPRPVIAVFGDSISAGYGLEAGQSFPDGMQRHLDAEHLAWHVVNLGISGDTTEQGVARIDSATSLHPAIVILELGGNDGLRGMPVASTRANLDQMILAFQNAGAKVVLAGMTLPPNYGPDYIRDFQKIYQDLAAKYHLTLIPFLMADLVTKDLRYIQADGIHPTAQGSEIIAGTVLKAIQPLLAANSRK
;
A
#
# COMPACT_ATOMS: atom_id res chain seq x y z
N MET A 1 4.70 -64.74 36.10
CA MET A 1 4.19 -65.95 35.40
C MET A 1 3.88 -65.46 33.98
N MET A 2 4.81 -65.74 33.04
CA MET A 2 4.80 -66.82 32.05
C MET A 2 3.62 -66.63 31.09
N THR A 3 3.77 -66.53 29.80
CA THR A 3 4.38 -67.54 28.93
C THR A 3 4.68 -66.95 27.57
N ALA A 4 5.88 -67.23 27.02
CA ALA A 4 6.29 -66.97 25.67
C ALA A 4 5.61 -67.94 24.69
N MET A 5 5.19 -67.38 23.53
CA MET A 5 4.77 -68.24 22.40
C MET A 5 5.57 -67.91 21.16
N ARG A 6 6.45 -68.85 20.81
CA ARG A 6 7.28 -68.87 19.62
C ARG A 6 6.44 -69.26 18.39
N TYR A 7 6.36 -68.48 17.35
CA TYR A 7 5.88 -68.89 16.04
C TYR A 7 7.05 -69.09 15.08
N LEU A 8 7.16 -70.30 14.62
CA LEU A 8 8.07 -70.82 13.63
C LEU A 8 7.48 -70.51 12.24
N PHE A 9 8.11 -69.65 11.43
CA PHE A 9 7.70 -69.44 10.04
C PHE A 9 8.61 -70.20 9.09
N LEU A 10 8.01 -71.17 8.37
CA LEU A 10 8.58 -71.91 7.27
C LEU A 10 8.72 -71.00 6.03
N LEU A 11 9.90 -71.01 5.45
CA LEU A 11 10.26 -70.32 4.20
C LEU A 11 9.91 -71.19 3.00
N PRO A 12 9.14 -70.73 1.98
CA PRO A 12 9.07 -71.43 0.72
C PRO A 12 10.16 -70.94 -0.24
N LEU A 13 10.88 -71.89 -0.81
CA LEU A 13 11.87 -71.75 -1.85
C LEU A 13 11.17 -71.46 -3.18
N ALA A 14 11.31 -70.25 -3.76
CA ALA A 14 10.80 -69.91 -5.07
C ALA A 14 11.92 -70.03 -6.13
N LEU A 15 11.70 -70.89 -7.13
CA LEU A 15 12.54 -71.02 -8.32
C LEU A 15 12.48 -69.72 -9.14
N ALA A 16 13.65 -69.15 -9.42
CA ALA A 16 13.80 -68.03 -10.32
C ALA A 16 13.91 -68.56 -11.79
N THR A 17 12.92 -68.20 -12.62
CA THR A 17 13.02 -68.37 -14.08
C THR A 17 13.65 -67.10 -14.66
N CYS A 18 14.79 -67.28 -15.27
CA CYS A 18 15.53 -66.24 -15.98
C CYS A 18 14.86 -65.95 -17.33
N ALA A 19 14.13 -64.83 -17.45
CA ALA A 19 13.60 -64.31 -18.71
C ALA A 19 14.56 -63.21 -19.22
N CYS A 20 15.19 -63.46 -20.35
CA CYS A 20 15.98 -62.45 -21.04
C CYS A 20 15.11 -61.32 -21.58
N SER A 21 15.11 -60.20 -20.90
CA SER A 21 14.49 -58.95 -21.36
C SER A 21 15.53 -58.19 -22.16
N ARG A 22 15.20 -57.83 -23.39
CA ARG A 22 16.00 -56.89 -24.22
C ARG A 22 15.99 -55.53 -23.57
N PRO A 23 17.09 -54.77 -23.59
CA PRO A 23 17.09 -53.38 -23.09
C PRO A 23 16.18 -52.54 -23.97
N HIS A 24 15.20 -51.93 -23.32
CA HIS A 24 14.34 -50.91 -23.93
C HIS A 24 15.14 -49.60 -23.91
N GLU A 25 15.48 -49.07 -25.07
CA GLU A 25 16.06 -47.73 -25.18
C GLU A 25 14.99 -46.71 -24.68
N PRO A 26 15.36 -45.76 -23.82
CA PRO A 26 14.43 -44.72 -23.42
C PRO A 26 14.11 -43.82 -24.62
N VAL A 27 12.87 -43.81 -25.04
CA VAL A 27 12.35 -42.82 -25.97
C VAL A 27 12.43 -41.48 -25.26
N GLU A 28 13.30 -40.60 -25.67
CA GLU A 28 13.40 -39.21 -25.23
C GLU A 28 12.13 -38.50 -25.68
N GLU A 29 11.15 -38.37 -24.74
CA GLU A 29 9.98 -37.54 -24.98
C GLU A 29 10.41 -36.09 -25.24
N ALA A 30 10.21 -35.63 -26.47
CA ALA A 30 10.53 -34.28 -26.90
C ALA A 30 9.79 -33.28 -25.95
N ARG A 31 10.58 -32.58 -25.15
CA ARG A 31 10.07 -31.51 -24.25
C ARG A 31 9.33 -30.50 -25.13
N PRO A 32 8.04 -30.22 -24.86
CA PRO A 32 7.31 -29.22 -25.63
C PRO A 32 8.05 -27.89 -25.62
N ALA A 33 8.14 -27.25 -26.77
CA ALA A 33 8.76 -25.93 -26.88
C ALA A 33 8.08 -24.95 -25.87
N PRO A 34 8.85 -24.09 -25.19
CA PRO A 34 8.26 -23.11 -24.30
C PRO A 34 7.26 -22.27 -25.07
N ALA A 35 6.05 -22.15 -24.51
CA ALA A 35 5.03 -21.28 -25.06
C ALA A 35 5.59 -19.84 -25.18
N PRO A 36 5.21 -19.08 -26.21
CA PRO A 36 5.65 -17.70 -26.34
C PRO A 36 5.31 -16.95 -25.04
N VAL A 37 6.33 -16.37 -24.41
CA VAL A 37 6.17 -15.52 -23.24
C VAL A 37 5.33 -14.34 -23.71
N ALA A 38 4.13 -14.20 -23.17
CA ALA A 38 3.31 -13.03 -23.43
C ALA A 38 4.15 -11.79 -23.10
N ASP A 39 4.18 -10.82 -24.02
CA ASP A 39 4.90 -9.57 -23.81
C ASP A 39 4.49 -8.99 -22.44
N ALA A 40 5.50 -8.68 -21.61
CA ALA A 40 5.26 -8.02 -20.34
C ALA A 40 4.44 -6.73 -20.61
N PRO A 41 3.41 -6.41 -19.79
CA PRO A 41 2.63 -5.23 -20.00
C PRO A 41 3.57 -4.02 -20.13
N LYS A 42 3.44 -3.25 -21.22
CA LYS A 42 4.24 -2.04 -21.40
C LYS A 42 4.02 -1.15 -20.19
N ALA A 43 5.11 -0.69 -19.55
CA ALA A 43 5.04 0.26 -18.45
C ALA A 43 4.24 1.49 -18.89
N ASP A 44 3.33 1.96 -18.04
CA ASP A 44 2.57 3.18 -18.31
C ASP A 44 3.54 4.37 -18.39
N PRO A 45 3.61 5.11 -19.52
CA PRO A 45 4.57 6.19 -19.69
C PRO A 45 4.18 7.47 -18.93
N ARG A 46 3.00 7.51 -18.34
CA ARG A 46 2.51 8.70 -17.62
C ARG A 46 3.32 8.94 -16.34
N PRO A 47 3.56 10.22 -15.96
CA PRO A 47 4.18 10.51 -14.68
C PRO A 47 3.32 9.98 -13.53
N VAL A 48 4.00 9.43 -12.49
CA VAL A 48 3.33 8.73 -11.39
C VAL A 48 3.01 9.69 -10.24
N ILE A 49 1.79 9.58 -9.74
CA ILE A 49 1.37 10.06 -8.41
C ILE A 49 1.27 8.83 -7.52
N ALA A 50 2.19 8.65 -6.60
CA ALA A 50 2.14 7.57 -5.62
C ALA A 50 1.36 8.04 -4.39
N VAL A 51 0.31 7.30 -4.02
CA VAL A 51 -0.42 7.52 -2.76
C VAL A 51 0.09 6.51 -1.75
N PHE A 52 0.93 6.97 -0.83
CA PHE A 52 1.62 6.16 0.16
C PHE A 52 0.96 6.36 1.52
N GLY A 53 0.11 5.41 1.90
CA GLY A 53 -0.78 5.57 3.04
C GLY A 53 -1.17 4.28 3.74
N ASP A 54 -2.19 4.39 4.57
CA ASP A 54 -2.74 3.28 5.35
C ASP A 54 -4.11 2.80 4.83
N SER A 55 -5.05 2.50 5.74
CA SER A 55 -6.38 2.00 5.40
C SER A 55 -7.26 3.03 4.68
N ILE A 56 -7.02 4.32 4.89
CA ILE A 56 -7.76 5.39 4.21
C ILE A 56 -7.41 5.37 2.72
N SER A 57 -6.12 5.28 2.39
CA SER A 57 -5.64 5.15 1.01
C SER A 57 -6.03 3.81 0.40
N ALA A 58 -5.90 2.71 1.16
CA ALA A 58 -6.23 1.37 0.69
C ALA A 58 -7.72 1.21 0.31
N GLY A 59 -8.61 2.04 0.87
CA GLY A 59 -10.06 1.91 0.68
C GLY A 59 -10.66 0.81 1.55
N TYR A 60 -10.26 0.73 2.83
CA TYR A 60 -10.77 -0.27 3.76
C TYR A 60 -12.30 -0.26 3.83
N GLY A 61 -12.91 -1.45 3.68
CA GLY A 61 -14.37 -1.62 3.72
C GLY A 61 -15.11 -1.16 2.46
N LEU A 62 -14.39 -0.75 1.40
CA LEU A 62 -14.96 -0.33 0.12
C LEU A 62 -14.82 -1.42 -0.95
N GLU A 63 -15.65 -1.33 -1.97
CA GLU A 63 -15.50 -2.15 -3.18
C GLU A 63 -14.26 -1.68 -3.99
N ALA A 64 -13.74 -2.57 -4.83
CA ALA A 64 -12.65 -2.23 -5.74
C ALA A 64 -13.01 -1.03 -6.63
N GLY A 65 -12.08 -0.08 -6.77
CA GLY A 65 -12.30 1.14 -7.55
C GLY A 65 -12.99 2.28 -6.78
N GLN A 66 -13.27 2.12 -5.48
CA GLN A 66 -13.93 3.13 -4.65
C GLN A 66 -13.01 3.86 -3.67
N SER A 67 -11.71 3.52 -3.64
CA SER A 67 -10.75 4.25 -2.82
C SER A 67 -10.55 5.69 -3.33
N PHE A 68 -10.06 6.59 -2.48
CA PHE A 68 -9.80 7.96 -2.94
C PHE A 68 -8.70 8.04 -4.02
N PRO A 69 -7.65 7.19 -4.04
CA PRO A 69 -6.73 7.15 -5.18
C PRO A 69 -7.41 6.74 -6.49
N ASP A 70 -8.38 5.81 -6.45
CA ASP A 70 -9.18 5.46 -7.64
C ASP A 70 -10.04 6.66 -8.09
N GLY A 71 -10.63 7.39 -7.13
CA GLY A 71 -11.34 8.64 -7.40
C GLY A 71 -10.45 9.68 -8.06
N MET A 72 -9.24 9.88 -7.55
CA MET A 72 -8.25 10.77 -8.17
C MET A 72 -7.96 10.38 -9.62
N GLN A 73 -7.72 9.09 -9.92
CA GLN A 73 -7.47 8.63 -11.27
C GLN A 73 -8.65 8.93 -12.20
N ARG A 74 -9.89 8.64 -11.77
CA ARG A 74 -11.10 8.94 -12.56
C ARG A 74 -11.22 10.43 -12.90
N HIS A 75 -10.97 11.31 -11.94
CA HIS A 75 -11.02 12.77 -12.17
C HIS A 75 -9.93 13.24 -13.13
N LEU A 76 -8.70 12.74 -12.97
CA LEU A 76 -7.59 13.08 -13.87
C LEU A 76 -7.87 12.62 -15.31
N ASP A 77 -8.40 11.41 -15.48
CA ASP A 77 -8.76 10.86 -16.79
C ASP A 77 -9.93 11.65 -17.44
N ALA A 78 -10.93 12.04 -16.64
CA ALA A 78 -12.05 12.86 -17.10
C ALA A 78 -11.63 14.27 -17.57
N GLU A 79 -10.60 14.83 -16.94
CA GLU A 79 -9.97 16.11 -17.31
C GLU A 79 -8.89 15.97 -18.40
N HIS A 80 -8.69 14.75 -18.94
CA HIS A 80 -7.64 14.42 -19.91
C HIS A 80 -6.21 14.77 -19.44
N LEU A 81 -5.96 14.70 -18.14
CA LEU A 81 -4.64 14.92 -17.55
C LEU A 81 -3.87 13.59 -17.52
N ALA A 82 -2.78 13.53 -18.27
CA ALA A 82 -1.99 12.31 -18.47
C ALA A 82 -1.14 11.97 -17.22
N TRP A 83 -1.80 11.57 -16.12
CA TRP A 83 -1.17 11.13 -14.88
C TRP A 83 -1.58 9.70 -14.54
N HIS A 84 -0.69 8.95 -13.89
CA HIS A 84 -0.95 7.62 -13.39
C HIS A 84 -0.92 7.63 -11.85
N VAL A 85 -2.06 7.33 -11.23
CA VAL A 85 -2.17 7.24 -9.77
C VAL A 85 -1.90 5.80 -9.35
N VAL A 86 -0.92 5.60 -8.47
CA VAL A 86 -0.60 4.28 -7.90
C VAL A 86 -0.98 4.29 -6.43
N ASN A 87 -1.94 3.44 -6.06
CA ASN A 87 -2.34 3.25 -4.68
C ASN A 87 -1.37 2.30 -3.96
N LEU A 88 -0.64 2.82 -3.00
CA LEU A 88 0.27 2.08 -2.12
C LEU A 88 -0.24 2.07 -0.66
N GLY A 89 -1.53 2.20 -0.45
CA GLY A 89 -2.16 2.09 0.86
C GLY A 89 -2.12 0.66 1.39
N ILE A 90 -1.72 0.48 2.65
CA ILE A 90 -1.77 -0.81 3.35
C ILE A 90 -2.52 -0.62 4.67
N SER A 91 -3.67 -1.30 4.80
CA SER A 91 -4.52 -1.16 5.98
C SER A 91 -3.79 -1.56 7.25
N GLY A 92 -3.84 -0.68 8.26
CA GLY A 92 -3.23 -0.89 9.56
C GLY A 92 -1.77 -0.42 9.66
N ASP A 93 -1.14 0.02 8.57
CA ASP A 93 0.24 0.50 8.61
C ASP A 93 0.42 1.68 9.56
N THR A 94 1.46 1.58 10.37
CA THR A 94 2.03 2.68 11.14
C THR A 94 3.12 3.38 10.33
N THR A 95 3.61 4.51 10.83
CA THR A 95 4.74 5.20 10.20
C THR A 95 6.01 4.35 10.17
N GLU A 96 6.24 3.47 11.16
CA GLU A 96 7.37 2.52 11.18
C GLU A 96 7.28 1.51 10.02
N GLN A 97 6.08 0.95 9.79
CA GLN A 97 5.83 0.04 8.67
C GLN A 97 5.96 0.78 7.33
N GLY A 98 5.53 2.05 7.26
CA GLY A 98 5.80 2.92 6.11
C GLY A 98 7.29 3.06 5.81
N VAL A 99 8.12 3.31 6.81
CA VAL A 99 9.59 3.38 6.67
C VAL A 99 10.15 2.09 6.08
N ALA A 100 9.68 0.93 6.56
CA ALA A 100 10.16 -0.38 6.12
C ALA A 100 9.87 -0.68 4.63
N ARG A 101 8.94 0.05 4.00
CA ARG A 101 8.56 -0.16 2.60
C ARG A 101 8.72 1.07 1.68
N ILE A 102 9.55 2.04 2.07
CA ILE A 102 9.82 3.25 1.26
C ILE A 102 10.20 2.88 -0.19
N ASP A 103 10.99 1.84 -0.37
CA ASP A 103 11.47 1.38 -1.68
C ASP A 103 10.32 0.98 -2.62
N SER A 104 9.18 0.54 -2.10
CA SER A 104 8.00 0.24 -2.91
C SER A 104 7.44 1.47 -3.65
N ALA A 105 7.63 2.65 -3.09
CA ALA A 105 7.22 3.90 -3.71
C ALA A 105 8.35 4.53 -4.53
N THR A 106 9.58 4.57 -4.02
CA THR A 106 10.71 5.22 -4.70
C THR A 106 11.09 4.52 -6.00
N SER A 107 10.94 3.17 -6.07
CA SER A 107 11.18 2.39 -7.28
C SER A 107 10.23 2.72 -8.44
N LEU A 108 9.09 3.35 -8.17
CA LEU A 108 8.18 3.85 -9.20
C LEU A 108 8.63 5.19 -9.81
N HIS A 109 9.69 5.79 -9.30
CA HIS A 109 10.16 7.14 -9.68
C HIS A 109 9.02 8.17 -9.70
N PRO A 110 8.22 8.31 -8.61
CA PRO A 110 7.03 9.14 -8.62
C PRO A 110 7.39 10.62 -8.79
N ALA A 111 6.63 11.34 -9.59
CA ALA A 111 6.74 12.78 -9.68
C ALA A 111 6.12 13.48 -8.46
N ILE A 112 5.05 12.88 -7.91
CA ILE A 112 4.35 13.36 -6.72
C ILE A 112 4.13 12.17 -5.78
N VAL A 113 4.35 12.38 -4.47
CA VAL A 113 3.97 11.43 -3.41
C VAL A 113 2.96 12.09 -2.50
N ILE A 114 1.81 11.48 -2.32
CA ILE A 114 0.86 11.81 -1.26
C ILE A 114 1.22 10.92 -0.06
N LEU A 115 1.82 11.50 0.97
CA LEU A 115 2.19 10.79 2.20
C LEU A 115 1.06 10.90 3.20
N GLU A 116 0.32 9.80 3.38
CA GLU A 116 -0.88 9.68 4.20
C GLU A 116 -0.67 8.58 5.25
N LEU A 117 0.09 8.86 6.29
CA LEU A 117 0.41 7.93 7.39
C LEU A 117 0.44 8.64 8.73
N GLY A 118 0.29 7.85 9.79
CA GLY A 118 0.37 8.27 11.18
C GLY A 118 -0.95 8.13 11.93
N GLY A 119 -2.08 7.96 11.24
CA GLY A 119 -3.36 7.72 11.88
C GLY A 119 -3.32 6.54 12.86
N ASN A 120 -2.73 5.41 12.45
CA ASN A 120 -2.56 4.23 13.29
C ASN A 120 -1.61 4.44 14.47
N ASP A 121 -0.57 5.26 14.30
CA ASP A 121 0.33 5.63 15.40
C ASP A 121 -0.44 6.37 16.49
N GLY A 122 -1.19 7.38 16.08
CA GLY A 122 -2.02 8.17 17.00
C GLY A 122 -3.09 7.34 17.69
N LEU A 123 -3.85 6.52 16.96
CA LEU A 123 -4.89 5.65 17.50
C LEU A 123 -4.34 4.60 18.48
N ARG A 124 -3.08 4.20 18.34
CA ARG A 124 -2.39 3.28 19.27
C ARG A 124 -1.66 4.01 20.39
N GLY A 125 -1.76 5.33 20.47
CA GLY A 125 -1.08 6.14 21.52
C GLY A 125 0.44 6.05 21.45
N MET A 126 1.02 5.88 20.25
CA MET A 126 2.47 5.78 20.08
C MET A 126 3.15 7.12 20.41
N PRO A 127 4.44 7.09 20.81
CA PRO A 127 5.16 8.33 21.10
C PRO A 127 5.19 9.27 19.89
N VAL A 128 4.77 10.51 20.07
CA VAL A 128 4.75 11.57 19.05
C VAL A 128 6.12 11.73 18.37
N ALA A 129 7.20 11.60 19.16
CA ALA A 129 8.56 11.70 18.65
C ALA A 129 8.92 10.61 17.63
N SER A 130 8.43 9.38 17.82
CA SER A 130 8.66 8.26 16.91
C SER A 130 7.92 8.47 15.58
N THR A 131 6.63 8.84 15.64
CA THR A 131 5.83 9.19 14.46
C THR A 131 6.49 10.32 13.66
N ARG A 132 6.96 11.37 14.35
CA ARG A 132 7.69 12.48 13.73
C ARG A 132 8.95 12.01 13.01
N ALA A 133 9.79 11.20 13.67
CA ALA A 133 11.06 10.73 13.11
C ALA A 133 10.83 9.85 11.85
N ASN A 134 9.83 8.99 11.88
CA ASN A 134 9.49 8.14 10.75
C ASN A 134 8.96 8.95 9.56
N LEU A 135 8.06 9.92 9.79
CA LEU A 135 7.58 10.82 8.74
C LEU A 135 8.73 11.68 8.16
N ASP A 136 9.62 12.19 9.02
CA ASP A 136 10.81 12.94 8.61
C ASP A 136 11.70 12.11 7.67
N GLN A 137 11.95 10.85 8.01
CA GLN A 137 12.73 9.92 7.19
C GLN A 137 12.07 9.64 5.84
N MET A 138 10.76 9.38 5.80
CA MET A 138 10.03 9.14 4.57
C MET A 138 10.02 10.37 3.65
N ILE A 139 9.79 11.57 4.20
CA ILE A 139 9.82 12.82 3.44
C ILE A 139 11.19 13.01 2.77
N LEU A 140 12.28 12.84 3.52
CA LEU A 140 13.63 12.96 2.97
C LEU A 140 13.89 11.94 1.86
N ALA A 141 13.49 10.68 2.06
CA ALA A 141 13.68 9.63 1.07
C ALA A 141 12.95 9.94 -0.23
N PHE A 142 11.69 10.38 -0.15
CA PHE A 142 10.91 10.74 -1.34
C PHE A 142 11.45 11.99 -2.05
N GLN A 143 11.86 13.01 -1.29
CA GLN A 143 12.50 14.20 -1.89
C GLN A 143 13.83 13.87 -2.57
N ASN A 144 14.65 12.98 -1.95
CA ASN A 144 15.90 12.50 -2.53
C ASN A 144 15.68 11.68 -3.81
N ALA A 145 14.56 10.98 -3.91
CA ALA A 145 14.12 10.30 -5.14
C ALA A 145 13.56 11.26 -6.21
N GLY A 146 13.52 12.58 -5.94
CA GLY A 146 13.05 13.61 -6.86
C GLY A 146 11.56 13.92 -6.81
N ALA A 147 10.80 13.26 -5.90
CA ALA A 147 9.37 13.46 -5.79
C ALA A 147 9.01 14.78 -5.11
N LYS A 148 7.91 15.40 -5.53
CA LYS A 148 7.22 16.44 -4.77
C LYS A 148 6.34 15.79 -3.73
N VAL A 149 6.62 16.01 -2.44
CA VAL A 149 5.85 15.42 -1.35
C VAL A 149 4.70 16.33 -0.95
N VAL A 150 3.52 15.76 -0.87
CA VAL A 150 2.31 16.36 -0.28
C VAL A 150 2.02 15.61 1.00
N LEU A 151 2.01 16.31 2.13
CA LEU A 151 1.79 15.70 3.43
C LEU A 151 0.31 15.81 3.80
N ALA A 152 -0.34 14.66 3.99
CA ALA A 152 -1.72 14.60 4.45
C ALA A 152 -1.75 14.51 5.98
N GLY A 153 -2.18 15.60 6.63
CA GLY A 153 -2.28 15.69 8.08
C GLY A 153 -3.42 14.86 8.64
N MET A 154 -3.22 14.38 9.86
CA MET A 154 -4.16 13.59 10.63
C MET A 154 -4.50 14.27 11.97
N THR A 155 -5.66 13.93 12.52
CA THR A 155 -6.05 14.26 13.88
C THR A 155 -6.62 13.03 14.57
N LEU A 156 -6.93 13.15 15.86
CA LEU A 156 -7.41 12.05 16.69
C LEU A 156 -8.75 12.43 17.35
N PRO A 157 -9.57 11.43 17.70
CA PRO A 157 -10.79 11.64 18.46
C PRO A 157 -10.52 12.34 19.82
N PRO A 158 -11.49 13.11 20.36
CA PRO A 158 -11.28 13.91 21.58
C PRO A 158 -10.88 13.12 22.84
N ASN A 159 -11.21 11.83 22.88
CA ASN A 159 -10.89 10.95 24.01
C ASN A 159 -9.39 10.67 24.19
N TYR A 160 -8.53 11.05 23.23
CA TYR A 160 -7.06 10.96 23.36
C TYR A 160 -6.44 12.10 24.18
N GLY A 161 -7.25 13.07 24.56
CA GLY A 161 -6.83 14.22 25.37
C GLY A 161 -6.21 15.36 24.54
N PRO A 162 -6.43 16.61 24.95
CA PRO A 162 -6.09 17.78 24.14
C PRO A 162 -4.59 17.95 23.92
N ASP A 163 -3.75 17.61 24.88
CA ASP A 163 -2.31 17.77 24.75
C ASP A 163 -1.72 16.81 23.72
N TYR A 164 -2.09 15.52 23.79
CA TYR A 164 -1.61 14.53 22.83
C TYR A 164 -2.11 14.85 21.42
N ILE A 165 -3.37 15.22 21.25
CA ILE A 165 -3.95 15.61 19.94
C ILE A 165 -3.20 16.81 19.36
N ARG A 166 -2.97 17.84 20.16
CA ARG A 166 -2.22 19.04 19.75
C ARG A 166 -0.81 18.70 19.29
N ASP A 167 -0.09 17.92 20.10
CA ASP A 167 1.29 17.56 19.83
C ASP A 167 1.41 16.63 18.61
N PHE A 168 0.42 15.76 18.43
CA PHE A 168 0.30 14.90 17.25
C PHE A 168 0.04 15.72 15.97
N GLN A 169 -0.92 16.64 15.97
CA GLN A 169 -1.20 17.50 14.82
C GLN A 169 -0.01 18.41 14.47
N LYS A 170 0.73 18.84 15.49
CA LYS A 170 1.91 19.69 15.31
C LYS A 170 3.03 19.02 14.52
N ILE A 171 3.10 17.66 14.51
CA ILE A 171 4.08 16.93 13.68
C ILE A 171 3.98 17.36 12.23
N TYR A 172 2.77 17.31 11.66
CA TYR A 172 2.51 17.59 10.25
C TYR A 172 2.81 19.05 9.89
N GLN A 173 2.39 19.97 10.75
CA GLN A 173 2.65 21.40 10.56
C GLN A 173 4.16 21.71 10.55
N ASP A 174 4.89 21.19 11.54
CA ASP A 174 6.32 21.42 11.67
C ASP A 174 7.11 20.80 10.51
N LEU A 175 6.77 19.57 10.10
CA LEU A 175 7.42 18.89 8.98
C LEU A 175 7.13 19.57 7.65
N ALA A 176 5.88 19.99 7.44
CA ALA A 176 5.52 20.75 6.25
C ALA A 176 6.29 22.09 6.17
N ALA A 177 6.43 22.81 7.28
CA ALA A 177 7.22 24.04 7.35
C ALA A 177 8.71 23.75 7.12
N LYS A 178 9.28 22.72 7.78
CA LYS A 178 10.70 22.35 7.67
C LYS A 178 11.11 22.03 6.23
N TYR A 179 10.27 21.32 5.51
CA TYR A 179 10.57 20.82 4.17
C TYR A 179 9.87 21.59 3.04
N HIS A 180 9.17 22.69 3.36
CA HIS A 180 8.39 23.50 2.42
C HIS A 180 7.40 22.67 1.59
N LEU A 181 6.65 21.78 2.29
CA LEU A 181 5.71 20.89 1.64
C LEU A 181 4.33 21.52 1.46
N THR A 182 3.61 21.06 0.45
CA THR A 182 2.16 21.21 0.42
C THR A 182 1.57 20.38 1.57
N LEU A 183 0.84 21.04 2.47
CA LEU A 183 0.16 20.40 3.59
C LEU A 183 -1.35 20.39 3.35
N ILE A 184 -1.98 19.23 3.49
CA ILE A 184 -3.41 19.10 3.73
C ILE A 184 -3.57 19.03 5.25
N PRO A 185 -4.07 20.05 5.95
CA PRO A 185 -3.98 20.12 7.40
C PRO A 185 -4.68 18.96 8.14
N PHE A 186 -5.82 18.52 7.60
CA PHE A 186 -6.52 17.31 8.02
C PHE A 186 -7.25 16.72 6.81
N LEU A 187 -6.84 15.53 6.39
CA LEU A 187 -7.32 14.89 5.17
C LEU A 187 -8.84 14.69 5.14
N MET A 188 -9.43 14.34 6.29
CA MET A 188 -10.86 14.05 6.41
C MET A 188 -11.68 15.22 6.97
N ALA A 189 -11.16 16.44 6.98
CA ALA A 189 -11.82 17.61 7.57
C ALA A 189 -13.25 17.79 7.03
N ASP A 190 -13.44 17.70 5.73
CA ASP A 190 -14.75 17.88 5.10
C ASP A 190 -15.75 16.78 5.44
N LEU A 191 -15.30 15.58 5.80
CA LEU A 191 -16.16 14.46 6.18
C LEU A 191 -16.71 14.63 7.58
N VAL A 192 -15.84 14.95 8.54
CA VAL A 192 -16.20 15.00 9.96
C VAL A 192 -16.91 16.30 10.35
N THR A 193 -16.70 17.39 9.59
CA THR A 193 -17.31 18.70 9.88
C THR A 193 -18.63 18.92 9.15
N LYS A 194 -18.84 18.29 7.99
CA LYS A 194 -20.03 18.51 7.18
C LYS A 194 -21.12 17.49 7.46
N ASP A 195 -20.81 16.20 7.45
CA ASP A 195 -21.83 15.15 7.61
C ASP A 195 -21.20 13.77 7.86
N LEU A 196 -21.48 13.20 9.03
CA LEU A 196 -20.97 11.88 9.42
C LEU A 196 -21.45 10.73 8.53
N ARG A 197 -22.46 10.93 7.65
CA ARG A 197 -22.84 9.91 6.66
C ARG A 197 -21.73 9.53 5.68
N TYR A 198 -20.68 10.34 5.58
CA TYR A 198 -19.49 10.07 4.77
C TYR A 198 -18.45 9.21 5.48
N ILE A 199 -18.72 8.87 6.74
CA ILE A 199 -17.89 7.98 7.57
C ILE A 199 -18.63 6.65 7.75
N GLN A 200 -17.91 5.53 7.68
CA GLN A 200 -18.44 4.19 7.93
C GLN A 200 -18.90 4.06 9.39
N ALA A 201 -19.63 2.98 9.69
CA ALA A 201 -20.16 2.72 11.04
C ALA A 201 -19.07 2.56 12.12
N ASP A 202 -17.81 2.33 11.72
CA ASP A 202 -16.66 2.27 12.65
C ASP A 202 -16.20 3.65 13.16
N GLY A 203 -16.72 4.74 12.58
CA GLY A 203 -16.38 6.11 12.98
C GLY A 203 -15.00 6.61 12.55
N ILE A 204 -14.29 5.85 11.70
CA ILE A 204 -12.91 6.11 11.29
C ILE A 204 -12.79 6.21 9.77
N HIS A 205 -13.26 5.19 9.05
CA HIS A 205 -13.01 5.07 7.62
C HIS A 205 -14.08 5.79 6.78
N PRO A 206 -13.69 6.39 5.64
CA PRO A 206 -14.63 7.03 4.73
C PRO A 206 -15.53 5.98 4.04
N THR A 207 -16.78 6.35 3.74
CA THR A 207 -17.61 5.63 2.77
C THR A 207 -17.11 5.88 1.35
N ALA A 208 -17.66 5.20 0.34
CA ALA A 208 -17.33 5.47 -1.06
C ALA A 208 -17.54 6.95 -1.44
N GLN A 209 -18.62 7.58 -0.95
CA GLN A 209 -18.86 9.01 -1.16
C GLN A 209 -17.85 9.87 -0.38
N GLY A 210 -17.46 9.45 0.82
CA GLY A 210 -16.39 10.11 1.59
C GLY A 210 -15.05 10.05 0.86
N SER A 211 -14.72 8.92 0.24
CA SER A 211 -13.52 8.75 -0.58
C SER A 211 -13.49 9.69 -1.78
N GLU A 212 -14.61 9.91 -2.45
CA GLU A 212 -14.70 10.91 -3.54
C GLU A 212 -14.44 12.34 -3.04
N ILE A 213 -14.93 12.70 -1.85
CA ILE A 213 -14.64 14.01 -1.24
C ILE A 213 -13.15 14.15 -0.94
N ILE A 214 -12.52 13.10 -0.39
CA ILE A 214 -11.07 13.09 -0.14
C ILE A 214 -10.31 13.24 -1.46
N ALA A 215 -10.69 12.52 -2.52
CA ALA A 215 -10.07 12.64 -3.83
C ALA A 215 -10.08 14.09 -4.34
N GLY A 216 -11.23 14.77 -4.24
CA GLY A 216 -11.35 16.19 -4.58
C GLY A 216 -10.45 17.10 -3.73
N THR A 217 -10.34 16.83 -2.41
CA THR A 217 -9.46 17.57 -1.51
C THR A 217 -8.00 17.42 -1.89
N VAL A 218 -7.54 16.19 -2.18
CA VAL A 218 -6.16 15.94 -2.60
C VAL A 218 -5.87 16.57 -3.96
N LEU A 219 -6.76 16.40 -4.96
CA LEU A 219 -6.58 16.98 -6.29
C LEU A 219 -6.49 18.50 -6.24
N LYS A 220 -7.31 19.15 -5.43
CA LYS A 220 -7.22 20.60 -5.20
C LYS A 220 -5.85 21.00 -4.63
N ALA A 221 -5.33 20.25 -3.68
CA ALA A 221 -4.04 20.53 -3.05
C ALA A 221 -2.85 20.37 -4.03
N ILE A 222 -2.93 19.39 -4.94
CA ILE A 222 -1.85 19.11 -5.92
C ILE A 222 -1.99 19.85 -7.24
N GLN A 223 -3.08 20.58 -7.48
CA GLN A 223 -3.35 21.27 -8.74
C GLN A 223 -2.15 22.14 -9.24
N PRO A 224 -1.44 22.90 -8.38
CA PRO A 224 -0.25 23.65 -8.82
C PRO A 224 0.89 22.75 -9.29
N LEU A 225 1.02 21.52 -8.73
CA LEU A 225 2.06 20.56 -9.08
C LEU A 225 1.75 19.87 -10.42
N LEU A 226 0.47 19.58 -10.70
CA LEU A 226 0.03 19.01 -11.97
C LEU A 226 0.38 19.94 -13.14
N ALA A 227 0.07 21.24 -13.00
CA ALA A 227 0.34 22.26 -14.02
C ALA A 227 1.84 22.49 -14.28
N ALA A 228 2.70 22.33 -13.28
CA ALA A 228 4.14 22.49 -13.42
C ALA A 228 4.80 21.41 -14.28
N ASN A 229 4.24 20.18 -14.28
CA ASN A 229 4.77 19.05 -15.04
C ASN A 229 4.26 19.00 -16.49
N SER A 230 3.14 19.64 -16.79
CA SER A 230 2.57 19.72 -18.14
C SER A 230 3.34 20.66 -19.07
N ARG A 231 4.36 21.37 -18.56
CA ARG A 231 5.16 22.37 -19.30
C ARG A 231 6.56 21.88 -19.69
N LYS A 232 6.85 20.61 -19.41
CA LYS A 232 8.11 19.96 -19.80
C LYS A 232 7.88 18.99 -20.94
#